data_e0e43dd81d1af13dc9eff2d2e6d03440
#
_entry.id   e0e43dd81d1af13dc9eff2d2e6d03440
#
_cell.length_a   1.000
_cell.length_b   1.000
_cell.length_c   1.000
_cell.angle_alpha   90.00
_cell.angle_beta   90.00
_cell.angle_gamma   90.00
#
_symmetry.space_group_name_H-M   'P 1'
#
loop_
_entity.id
_entity.type
_entity.pdbx_description
1 polymer ?
#
loop_
_entity_poly.entity_id
_entity_poly.type
_entity_poly.pdbx_seq_one_letter_code
_entity_poly.pdbx_strand_id
1 'polypeptide(L)'
;LYEKNSNKTFLRNIYSSLSEVNCKYSKIISIATFEHLTNLPSEIQSCKKLLEKDGVLQVAIPCEGEFGFKLGWMITTGIAFRLKHNLKYSKLIEYEHVNTIDEILTILNNNFKITKFERSPFLLPVKNFSFYAYIECKLS
;
A
#
# COMPACT_ATOMS: atom_id res chain seq x y z
N LEU A 1 -15.17 -13.59 -8.28
CA LEU A 1 -15.65 -14.98 -8.13
C LEU A 1 -14.70 -15.73 -7.18
N TYR A 2 -14.99 -15.62 -5.86
CA TYR A 2 -14.29 -16.43 -4.87
C TYR A 2 -15.04 -17.76 -4.72
N GLU A 3 -14.45 -18.84 -5.19
CA GLU A 3 -14.96 -20.17 -4.93
C GLU A 3 -14.90 -20.49 -3.44
N LYS A 4 -16.02 -20.95 -2.94
CA LYS A 4 -16.25 -21.39 -1.57
C LYS A 4 -15.51 -22.70 -1.33
N ASN A 5 -14.27 -22.66 -0.88
CA ASN A 5 -13.58 -23.84 -0.39
C ASN A 5 -14.03 -24.12 1.05
N SER A 6 -14.71 -25.21 1.22
CA SER A 6 -15.62 -25.58 2.30
C SER A 6 -14.99 -25.96 3.63
N ASN A 7 -13.86 -25.40 4.11
CA ASN A 7 -13.44 -25.78 5.47
C ASN A 7 -12.57 -24.77 6.28
N LYS A 8 -12.28 -23.57 5.77
CA LYS A 8 -11.80 -22.49 6.64
C LYS A 8 -12.16 -21.13 6.01
N THR A 9 -13.26 -20.55 6.43
CA THR A 9 -13.58 -19.16 6.05
C THR A 9 -12.65 -18.23 6.84
N PHE A 10 -11.56 -17.79 6.20
CA PHE A 10 -10.63 -16.80 6.79
C PHE A 10 -11.21 -15.39 6.82
N LEU A 11 -12.21 -15.10 5.97
CA LEU A 11 -12.90 -13.83 5.90
C LEU A 11 -14.23 -13.93 6.65
N ARG A 12 -14.39 -13.11 7.70
CA ARG A 12 -15.67 -13.02 8.43
C ARG A 12 -16.62 -12.02 7.80
N ASN A 13 -16.12 -10.83 7.45
CA ASN A 13 -16.92 -9.74 6.91
C ASN A 13 -16.19 -9.09 5.74
N ILE A 14 -16.97 -8.55 4.79
CA ILE A 14 -16.49 -7.71 3.70
C ILE A 14 -17.25 -6.39 3.81
N TYR A 15 -16.52 -5.28 3.79
CA TYR A 15 -17.07 -3.93 3.87
C TYR A 15 -16.68 -3.13 2.64
N SER A 16 -17.54 -2.24 2.21
CA SER A 16 -17.28 -1.34 1.08
C SER A 16 -16.49 -0.10 1.50
N SER A 17 -16.55 0.25 2.79
CA SER A 17 -15.87 1.42 3.37
C SER A 17 -15.43 1.14 4.79
N LEU A 18 -14.35 1.77 5.22
CA LEU A 18 -13.89 1.73 6.63
C LEU A 18 -14.93 2.34 7.60
N SER A 19 -15.80 3.22 7.12
CA SER A 19 -16.87 3.82 7.94
C SER A 19 -17.94 2.83 8.38
N GLU A 20 -18.08 1.69 7.71
CA GLU A 20 -19.02 0.62 8.06
C GLU A 20 -18.48 -0.28 9.17
N VAL A 21 -17.21 -0.16 9.50
CA VAL A 21 -16.54 -1.01 10.47
C VAL A 21 -16.73 -0.45 11.88
N ASN A 22 -17.35 -1.25 12.77
CA ASN A 22 -17.72 -0.83 14.13
C ASN A 22 -16.91 -1.52 15.23
N CYS A 23 -15.85 -2.23 14.90
CA CYS A 23 -14.99 -2.92 15.87
C CYS A 23 -13.54 -2.48 15.74
N LYS A 24 -12.77 -2.64 16.81
CA LYS A 24 -11.33 -2.37 16.80
C LYS A 24 -10.55 -3.63 16.47
N TYR A 25 -9.35 -3.42 15.96
CA TYR A 25 -8.46 -4.48 15.53
C TYR A 25 -7.07 -4.30 16.14
N SER A 26 -6.46 -5.42 16.54
CA SER A 26 -5.07 -5.46 16.96
C SER A 26 -4.10 -5.26 15.79
N LYS A 27 -4.57 -5.51 14.54
CA LYS A 27 -3.77 -5.32 13.33
C LYS A 27 -4.63 -4.86 12.17
N ILE A 28 -4.14 -3.83 11.45
CA ILE A 28 -4.64 -3.39 10.15
C ILE A 28 -3.52 -3.55 9.15
N ILE A 29 -3.81 -4.13 7.98
CA ILE A 29 -2.83 -4.33 6.91
C ILE A 29 -3.35 -3.65 5.65
N SER A 30 -2.50 -2.83 5.04
CA SER A 30 -2.74 -2.18 3.76
C SER A 30 -1.62 -2.56 2.78
N ILE A 31 -1.96 -3.17 1.66
CA ILE A 31 -1.01 -3.61 0.64
C ILE A 31 -1.41 -3.01 -0.70
N ALA A 32 -0.53 -2.23 -1.31
CA ALA A 32 -0.74 -1.60 -2.61
C ALA A 32 -2.14 -0.92 -2.70
N THR A 33 -2.44 -0.05 -1.73
CA THR A 33 -3.76 0.60 -1.60
C THR A 33 -3.64 2.10 -1.39
N PHE A 34 -2.75 2.55 -0.51
CA PHE A 34 -2.67 3.96 -0.10
C PHE A 34 -2.27 4.90 -1.24
N GLU A 35 -1.53 4.40 -2.21
CA GLU A 35 -1.16 5.13 -3.43
C GLU A 35 -2.37 5.51 -4.30
N HIS A 36 -3.47 4.77 -4.21
CA HIS A 36 -4.68 4.98 -5.01
C HIS A 36 -5.76 5.81 -4.30
N LEU A 37 -5.63 6.08 -3.01
CA LEU A 37 -6.67 6.73 -2.23
C LEU A 37 -6.67 8.25 -2.42
N THR A 38 -7.72 8.79 -3.04
CA THR A 38 -7.87 10.24 -3.26
C THR A 38 -8.05 11.04 -1.97
N ASN A 39 -8.53 10.42 -0.88
CA ASN A 39 -8.69 11.05 0.43
C ASN A 39 -7.90 10.29 1.52
N LEU A 40 -6.63 10.04 1.25
CA LEU A 40 -5.74 9.29 2.13
C LEU A 40 -5.71 9.82 3.57
N PRO A 41 -5.68 11.15 3.86
CA PRO A 41 -5.70 11.63 5.25
C PRO A 41 -6.92 11.16 6.04
N SER A 42 -8.11 11.12 5.44
CA SER A 42 -9.34 10.64 6.09
C SER A 42 -9.30 9.15 6.36
N GLU A 43 -8.80 8.36 5.41
CA GLU A 43 -8.67 6.90 5.56
C GLU A 43 -7.64 6.54 6.65
N ILE A 44 -6.55 7.29 6.75
CA ILE A 44 -5.57 7.17 7.83
C ILE A 44 -6.20 7.47 9.20
N GLN A 45 -7.04 8.50 9.30
CA GLN A 45 -7.78 8.79 10.53
C GLN A 45 -8.77 7.67 10.89
N SER A 46 -9.40 7.06 9.88
CA SER A 46 -10.28 5.90 10.08
C SER A 46 -9.49 4.70 10.59
N CYS A 47 -8.33 4.39 10.01
CA CYS A 47 -7.43 3.36 10.52
C CYS A 47 -7.02 3.61 11.98
N LYS A 48 -6.72 4.88 12.32
CA LYS A 48 -6.37 5.27 13.69
C LYS A 48 -7.48 5.00 14.68
N LYS A 49 -8.74 5.26 14.31
CA LYS A 49 -9.91 4.99 15.15
C LYS A 49 -10.19 3.50 15.32
N LEU A 50 -9.90 2.70 14.30
CA LEU A 50 -10.16 1.27 14.28
C LEU A 50 -9.05 0.43 14.93
N LEU A 51 -7.89 1.01 15.23
CA LEU A 51 -6.83 0.31 15.95
C LEU A 51 -7.11 0.23 17.46
N GLU A 52 -6.80 -0.91 18.04
CA GLU A 52 -6.65 -1.07 19.49
C GLU A 52 -5.47 -0.26 20.02
N LYS A 53 -5.40 -0.04 21.32
CA LYS A 53 -4.35 0.77 21.97
C LYS A 53 -2.93 0.29 21.63
N ASP A 54 -2.73 -1.03 21.61
CA ASP A 54 -1.45 -1.66 21.26
C ASP A 54 -1.44 -2.20 19.81
N GLY A 55 -2.43 -1.78 19.00
CA GLY A 55 -2.60 -2.23 17.64
C GLY A 55 -1.52 -1.72 16.70
N VAL A 56 -1.35 -2.42 15.60
CA VAL A 56 -0.32 -2.16 14.59
C VAL A 56 -0.95 -1.93 13.22
N LEU A 57 -0.59 -0.84 12.56
CA LEU A 57 -0.87 -0.62 11.14
C LEU A 57 0.37 -1.02 10.33
N GLN A 58 0.21 -2.00 9.45
CA GLN A 58 1.26 -2.45 8.52
C GLN A 58 0.90 -2.01 7.10
N VAL A 59 1.82 -1.33 6.44
CA VAL A 59 1.61 -0.77 5.11
C VAL A 59 2.72 -1.24 4.18
N ALA A 60 2.35 -1.77 3.03
CA ALA A 60 3.27 -2.11 1.95
C ALA A 60 2.91 -1.32 0.70
N ILE A 61 3.84 -0.53 0.18
CA ILE A 61 3.63 0.41 -0.92
C ILE A 61 4.65 0.15 -2.01
N PRO A 62 4.27 0.12 -3.31
CA PRO A 62 5.21 0.10 -4.41
C PRO A 62 6.00 1.42 -4.48
N CYS A 63 7.31 1.33 -4.68
CA CYS A 63 8.22 2.49 -4.80
C CYS A 63 8.34 2.96 -6.26
N GLU A 64 7.27 3.39 -6.87
CA GLU A 64 7.16 3.63 -8.32
C GLU A 64 7.98 4.81 -8.86
N GLY A 65 8.34 5.76 -8.03
CA GLY A 65 9.22 6.87 -8.41
C GLY A 65 10.67 6.48 -8.61
N GLU A 66 11.07 5.29 -8.18
CA GLU A 66 12.46 4.87 -8.12
C GLU A 66 12.91 4.17 -9.39
N PHE A 67 14.19 4.35 -9.75
CA PHE A 67 14.78 3.81 -10.99
C PHE A 67 14.66 2.29 -11.09
N GLY A 68 14.82 1.57 -9.97
CA GLY A 68 14.73 0.10 -9.93
C GLY A 68 13.34 -0.41 -10.29
N PHE A 69 12.29 0.21 -9.77
CA PHE A 69 10.91 -0.11 -10.11
C PHE A 69 10.64 0.14 -11.60
N LYS A 70 11.03 1.32 -12.11
CA LYS A 70 10.88 1.67 -13.53
C LYS A 70 11.62 0.69 -14.45
N LEU A 71 12.83 0.28 -14.09
CA LEU A 71 13.63 -0.66 -14.88
C LEU A 71 13.02 -2.06 -14.87
N GLY A 72 12.71 -2.61 -13.70
CA GLY A 72 12.12 -3.95 -13.57
C GLY A 72 10.78 -4.05 -14.29
N TRP A 73 9.97 -3.04 -14.14
CA TRP A 73 8.68 -2.94 -14.78
C TRP A 73 8.79 -2.80 -16.32
N MET A 74 9.72 -1.98 -16.81
CA MET A 74 9.93 -1.78 -18.25
C MET A 74 10.31 -3.08 -18.95
N ILE A 75 11.13 -3.91 -18.29
CA ILE A 75 11.60 -5.19 -18.85
C ILE A 75 10.50 -6.26 -18.84
N THR A 76 9.62 -6.27 -17.84
CA THR A 76 8.60 -7.31 -17.67
C THR A 76 7.24 -6.93 -18.27
N THR A 77 6.50 -6.10 -17.54
CA THR A 77 5.10 -5.79 -17.84
C THR A 77 4.96 -4.71 -18.92
N GLY A 78 5.89 -3.75 -18.95
CA GLY A 78 5.81 -2.61 -19.87
C GLY A 78 5.92 -2.99 -21.33
N ILE A 79 6.80 -3.94 -21.67
CA ILE A 79 6.94 -4.44 -23.05
C ILE A 79 5.71 -5.25 -23.43
N ALA A 80 5.27 -6.17 -22.58
CA ALA A 80 4.10 -7.01 -22.85
C ALA A 80 2.82 -6.16 -23.01
N PHE A 81 2.63 -5.16 -22.15
CA PHE A 81 1.48 -4.26 -22.22
C PHE A 81 1.49 -3.40 -23.49
N ARG A 82 2.66 -2.84 -23.84
CA ARG A 82 2.82 -2.04 -25.06
C ARG A 82 2.52 -2.85 -26.32
N LEU A 83 2.97 -4.11 -26.37
CA LEU A 83 2.71 -5.01 -27.51
C LEU A 83 1.23 -5.39 -27.59
N LYS A 84 0.54 -5.55 -26.46
CA LYS A 84 -0.85 -5.99 -26.40
C LYS A 84 -1.86 -4.84 -26.60
N HIS A 85 -1.56 -3.65 -26.06
CA HIS A 85 -2.53 -2.55 -25.98
C HIS A 85 -2.13 -1.28 -26.74
N ASN A 86 -0.94 -1.23 -27.31
CA ASN A 86 -0.36 -0.05 -28.01
C ASN A 86 -0.41 1.26 -27.19
N LEU A 87 -0.40 1.14 -25.84
CA LEU A 87 -0.45 2.25 -24.89
C LEU A 87 0.83 2.29 -24.06
N LYS A 88 1.21 3.50 -23.62
CA LYS A 88 2.29 3.67 -22.65
C LYS A 88 1.74 3.43 -21.24
N TYR A 89 2.10 2.34 -20.63
CA TYR A 89 1.67 1.97 -19.29
C TYR A 89 2.10 2.99 -18.20
N SER A 90 3.21 3.70 -18.40
CA SER A 90 3.62 4.77 -17.48
C SER A 90 2.56 5.85 -17.30
N LYS A 91 1.79 6.17 -18.36
CA LYS A 91 0.68 7.12 -18.27
C LYS A 91 -0.50 6.58 -17.47
N LEU A 92 -0.75 5.28 -17.53
CA LEU A 92 -1.80 4.65 -16.73
C LEU A 92 -1.45 4.70 -15.24
N ILE A 93 -0.22 4.36 -14.89
CA ILE A 93 0.25 4.42 -13.49
C ILE A 93 0.21 5.86 -12.94
N GLU A 94 0.68 6.85 -13.69
CA GLU A 94 0.58 8.26 -13.29
C GLU A 94 -0.87 8.71 -13.00
N TYR A 95 -1.83 8.11 -13.69
CA TYR A 95 -3.24 8.42 -13.49
C TYR A 95 -3.85 7.67 -12.30
N GLU A 96 -3.41 6.44 -12.04
CA GLU A 96 -3.95 5.58 -10.98
C GLU A 96 -3.31 5.86 -9.61
N HIS A 97 -2.06 6.35 -9.58
CA HIS A 97 -1.31 6.60 -8.37
C HIS A 97 -1.34 8.09 -8.03
N VAL A 98 -2.26 8.44 -7.15
CA VAL A 98 -2.49 9.85 -6.75
C VAL A 98 -1.62 10.28 -5.56
N ASN A 99 -1.03 9.32 -4.82
CA ASN A 99 -0.14 9.61 -3.68
C ASN A 99 1.24 8.99 -3.88
N THR A 100 2.26 9.79 -3.69
CA THR A 100 3.67 9.33 -3.66
C THR A 100 4.03 8.70 -2.32
N ILE A 101 5.09 7.89 -2.29
CA ILE A 101 5.60 7.29 -1.04
C ILE A 101 5.98 8.37 -0.01
N ASP A 102 6.55 9.50 -0.43
CA ASP A 102 6.97 10.56 0.48
C ASP A 102 5.76 11.29 1.10
N GLU A 103 4.67 11.47 0.35
CA GLU A 103 3.41 11.99 0.86
C GLU A 103 2.77 11.03 1.86
N ILE A 104 2.72 9.73 1.53
CA ILE A 104 2.19 8.69 2.41
C ILE A 104 2.99 8.64 3.72
N LEU A 105 4.32 8.65 3.65
CA LEU A 105 5.20 8.68 4.83
C LEU A 105 4.95 9.92 5.69
N THR A 106 4.77 11.07 5.07
CA THR A 106 4.48 12.33 5.77
C THR A 106 3.15 12.24 6.53
N ILE A 107 2.10 11.74 5.89
CA ILE A 107 0.78 11.59 6.51
C ILE A 107 0.84 10.54 7.64
N LEU A 108 1.51 9.41 7.42
CA LEU A 108 1.69 8.38 8.45
C LEU A 108 2.44 8.93 9.67
N ASN A 109 3.55 9.63 9.46
CA ASN A 109 4.36 10.18 10.55
C ASN A 109 3.62 11.27 11.37
N ASN A 110 2.70 12.01 10.74
CA ASN A 110 1.87 12.99 11.43
C ASN A 110 0.77 12.36 12.30
N ASN A 111 0.43 11.08 12.07
CA ASN A 111 -0.70 10.41 12.72
C ASN A 111 -0.31 9.24 13.62
N PHE A 112 0.86 8.66 13.39
CA PHE A 112 1.35 7.46 14.05
C PHE A 112 2.82 7.60 14.41
N LYS A 113 3.28 6.77 15.34
CA LYS A 113 4.70 6.51 15.54
C LYS A 113 5.13 5.40 14.57
N ILE A 114 5.99 5.72 13.59
CA ILE A 114 6.59 4.72 12.72
C ILE A 114 7.61 3.91 13.56
N THR A 115 7.39 2.61 13.68
CA THR A 115 8.23 1.70 14.46
C THR A 115 9.18 0.90 13.59
N LYS A 116 8.85 0.74 12.30
CA LYS A 116 9.68 0.03 11.34
C LYS A 116 9.51 0.63 9.95
N PHE A 117 10.62 0.77 9.22
CA PHE A 117 10.63 1.15 7.82
C PHE A 117 11.69 0.36 7.10
N GLU A 118 11.29 -0.40 6.11
CA GLU A 118 12.17 -1.26 5.30
C GLU A 118 11.86 -1.09 3.82
N ARG A 119 12.88 -1.19 2.98
CA ARG A 119 12.76 -1.19 1.53
C ARG A 119 13.22 -2.53 0.96
N SER A 120 12.54 -3.03 -0.05
CA SER A 120 12.86 -4.29 -0.72
C SER A 120 13.23 -4.04 -2.19
N PRO A 121 14.23 -4.76 -2.74
CA PRO A 121 15.06 -5.79 -2.10
C PRO A 121 16.11 -5.18 -1.18
N PHE A 122 16.37 -5.85 -0.07
CA PHE A 122 17.32 -5.43 0.98
C PHE A 122 18.79 -5.41 0.54
N LEU A 123 19.10 -5.98 -0.61
CA LEU A 123 20.48 -6.19 -1.09
C LEU A 123 21.19 -4.91 -1.53
N LEU A 124 20.45 -3.82 -1.76
CA LEU A 124 21.05 -2.55 -2.17
C LEU A 124 20.44 -1.42 -1.34
N PRO A 125 21.18 -0.80 -0.42
CA PRO A 125 20.70 0.34 0.38
C PRO A 125 20.61 1.63 -0.45
N VAL A 126 20.36 1.50 -1.75
CA VAL A 126 20.27 2.63 -2.67
C VAL A 126 18.81 3.01 -2.80
N LYS A 127 18.48 4.21 -2.38
CA LYS A 127 17.12 4.79 -2.42
C LYS A 127 16.41 4.57 -3.76
N ASN A 128 17.14 4.52 -4.85
CA ASN A 128 16.62 4.46 -6.22
C ASN A 128 16.39 3.04 -6.77
N PHE A 129 16.61 1.98 -5.99
CA PHE A 129 16.48 0.59 -6.46
C PHE A 129 15.46 -0.25 -5.70
N SER A 130 14.61 0.36 -4.89
CA SER A 130 13.58 -0.36 -4.14
C SER A 130 12.33 -0.54 -4.98
N PHE A 131 11.73 -1.75 -4.89
CA PHE A 131 10.43 -2.05 -5.51
C PHE A 131 9.26 -1.81 -4.58
N TYR A 132 9.45 -2.08 -3.28
CA TYR A 132 8.45 -1.92 -2.24
C TYR A 132 9.05 -1.31 -0.99
N ALA A 133 8.24 -0.52 -0.28
CA ALA A 133 8.48 -0.08 1.07
C ALA A 133 7.49 -0.76 2.02
N TYR A 134 8.00 -1.30 3.12
CA TYR A 134 7.23 -1.81 4.24
C TYR A 134 7.34 -0.83 5.41
N ILE A 135 6.20 -0.48 5.98
CA ILE A 135 6.08 0.49 7.07
C ILE A 135 5.24 -0.14 8.17
N GLU A 136 5.72 -0.08 9.40
CA GLU A 136 4.95 -0.46 10.57
C GLU A 136 4.75 0.74 11.48
N CYS A 137 3.50 0.96 11.87
CA CYS A 137 3.08 2.12 12.66
C CYS A 137 2.31 1.66 13.91
N LYS A 138 2.48 2.40 15.01
CA LYS A 138 1.68 2.26 16.25
C LYS A 138 1.02 3.60 16.58
N LEU A 139 -0.03 3.54 17.39
CA LEU A 139 -0.62 4.74 17.97
C LEU A 139 0.45 5.48 18.81
N SER A 140 0.46 6.81 18.68
CA SER A 140 1.36 7.68 19.45
C SER A 140 0.86 7.83 20.87
#